data_1adcfc95989a6c1140d3bf7824eaf92b
#
_entry.id   1adcfc95989a6c1140d3bf7824eaf92b
#
_cell.length_a   1.000
_cell.length_b   1.000
_cell.length_c   1.000
_cell.angle_alpha   90.00
_cell.angle_beta   90.00
_cell.angle_gamma   90.00
#
_symmetry.space_group_name_H-M   'P 1'
#
loop_
_entity.id
_entity.type
_entity.pdbx_description
1 polymer ?
#
loop_
_entity_poly.entity_id
_entity_poly.type
_entity_poly.pdbx_seq_one_letter_code
_entity_poly.pdbx_strand_id
1 'polypeptide(L)'
;DGKIVGAILCGHDGRRGCLYHVCVDPEYRRRGIGKAMVVFCMEALKKEDINKVCLIAFTKNDIGNAFWHNVGWLEREDLNYYDFVLNSENITKFNE
;
A
#
# COMPACT_ATOMS: atom_id res chain seq x y z
N ASP A 1 -14.43 19.15 3.41
CA ASP A 1 -14.61 20.25 2.51
C ASP A 1 -14.89 19.82 1.05
N GLY A 2 -15.05 18.56 0.82
CA GLY A 2 -15.42 18.04 -0.49
C GLY A 2 -14.27 17.82 -1.47
N LYS A 3 -13.04 18.05 -1.03
CA LYS A 3 -11.86 17.80 -1.88
C LYS A 3 -11.26 16.44 -1.59
N ILE A 4 -10.94 15.68 -2.64
CA ILE A 4 -10.25 14.39 -2.47
C ILE A 4 -8.77 14.66 -2.25
N VAL A 5 -8.24 14.26 -1.08
CA VAL A 5 -6.85 14.52 -0.72
C VAL A 5 -6.02 13.25 -0.57
N GLY A 6 -6.64 12.10 -0.69
CA GLY A 6 -5.93 10.82 -0.62
C GLY A 6 -6.78 9.70 -1.17
N ALA A 7 -6.13 8.60 -1.53
CA ALA A 7 -6.82 7.44 -2.08
C ALA A 7 -6.01 6.18 -1.79
N ILE A 8 -6.72 5.07 -1.66
CA ILE A 8 -6.11 3.77 -1.45
C ILE A 8 -6.97 2.73 -2.16
N LEU A 9 -6.30 1.76 -2.77
CA LEU A 9 -6.96 0.62 -3.40
C LEU A 9 -6.55 -0.63 -2.67
N CYS A 10 -7.51 -1.43 -2.24
CA CYS A 10 -7.20 -2.72 -1.61
C CYS A 10 -8.10 -3.82 -2.18
N GLY A 11 -7.62 -5.04 -2.09
CA GLY A 11 -8.37 -6.20 -2.53
C GLY A 11 -7.93 -7.44 -1.78
N HIS A 12 -8.60 -8.55 -2.02
CA HIS A 12 -8.21 -9.82 -1.40
C HIS A 12 -8.68 -11.00 -2.25
N ASP A 13 -8.09 -12.16 -1.99
CA ASP A 13 -8.41 -13.39 -2.69
C ASP A 13 -9.18 -14.38 -1.79
N GLY A 14 -9.76 -13.91 -0.70
CA GLY A 14 -10.44 -14.73 0.28
C GLY A 14 -9.56 -15.19 1.42
N ARG A 15 -8.24 -15.02 1.32
CA ARG A 15 -7.28 -15.44 2.36
C ARG A 15 -6.30 -14.35 2.72
N ARG A 16 -5.79 -13.61 1.74
CA ARG A 16 -4.77 -12.58 1.93
C ARG A 16 -5.22 -11.30 1.26
N GLY A 17 -5.09 -10.19 1.97
CA GLY A 17 -5.37 -8.88 1.41
C GLY A 17 -4.11 -8.26 0.84
N CYS A 18 -4.30 -7.26 -0.01
CA CYS A 18 -3.19 -6.53 -0.59
C CYS A 18 -3.59 -5.07 -0.76
N LEU A 19 -2.66 -4.16 -0.44
CA LEU A 19 -2.85 -2.74 -0.68
C LEU A 19 -2.11 -2.33 -1.94
N TYR A 20 -2.79 -1.51 -2.75
CA TYR A 20 -2.23 -0.97 -3.98
C TYR A 20 -2.33 0.54 -3.90
N HIS A 21 -1.57 1.28 -4.67
CA HIS A 21 -1.77 2.72 -4.94
C HIS A 21 -2.20 3.56 -3.74
N VAL A 22 -1.48 3.45 -2.63
CA VAL A 22 -1.74 4.32 -1.48
C VAL A 22 -1.12 5.67 -1.73
N CYS A 23 -1.91 6.74 -1.76
CA CYS A 23 -1.37 8.08 -2.01
C CYS A 23 -2.14 9.14 -1.23
N VAL A 24 -1.43 10.21 -0.87
CA VAL A 24 -1.99 11.38 -0.20
C VAL A 24 -1.43 12.60 -0.91
N ASP A 25 -2.29 13.58 -1.18
CA ASP A 25 -1.89 14.86 -1.76
C ASP A 25 -0.73 15.44 -0.92
N PRO A 26 0.39 15.86 -1.54
CA PRO A 26 1.53 16.34 -0.79
C PRO A 26 1.22 17.46 0.20
N GLU A 27 0.25 18.33 -0.12
CA GLU A 27 -0.15 19.41 0.77
C GLU A 27 -0.88 18.93 2.02
N TYR A 28 -1.34 17.68 2.03
CA TYR A 28 -2.10 17.09 3.14
C TYR A 28 -1.35 15.99 3.86
N ARG A 29 -0.07 15.81 3.55
CA ARG A 29 0.75 14.80 4.21
C ARG A 29 1.06 15.23 5.64
N ARG A 30 1.45 14.24 6.47
CA ARG A 30 1.79 14.43 7.89
C ARG A 30 0.60 14.87 8.73
N ARG A 31 -0.61 14.60 8.28
CA ARG A 31 -1.84 14.89 9.03
C ARG A 31 -2.55 13.62 9.47
N GLY A 32 -1.91 12.46 9.28
CA GLY A 32 -2.51 11.19 9.67
C GLY A 32 -3.52 10.62 8.68
N ILE A 33 -3.66 11.23 7.51
CA ILE A 33 -4.65 10.79 6.51
C ILE A 33 -4.28 9.41 5.96
N GLY A 34 -3.01 9.23 5.60
CA GLY A 34 -2.55 7.93 5.08
C GLY A 34 -2.74 6.81 6.10
N LYS A 35 -2.36 7.07 7.34
CA LYS A 35 -2.53 6.09 8.41
C LYS A 35 -4.01 5.75 8.63
N ALA A 36 -4.86 6.77 8.61
CA ALA A 36 -6.30 6.56 8.80
C ALA A 36 -6.89 5.70 7.68
N MET A 37 -6.48 5.96 6.43
CA MET A 37 -6.94 5.16 5.30
C MET A 37 -6.51 3.69 5.42
N VAL A 38 -5.26 3.46 5.81
CA VAL A 38 -4.73 2.11 5.97
C VAL A 38 -5.49 1.38 7.08
N VAL A 39 -5.70 2.03 8.22
CA VAL A 39 -6.46 1.44 9.32
C VAL A 39 -7.87 1.08 8.89
N PHE A 40 -8.52 1.97 8.15
CA PHE A 40 -9.87 1.72 7.63
C PHE A 40 -9.91 0.46 6.75
N CYS A 41 -8.95 0.34 5.84
CA CYS A 41 -8.86 -0.84 4.97
C CYS A 41 -8.59 -2.10 5.76
N MET A 42 -7.69 -2.04 6.75
CA MET A 42 -7.38 -3.20 7.56
C MET A 42 -8.58 -3.68 8.36
N GLU A 43 -9.36 -2.75 8.91
CA GLU A 43 -10.58 -3.11 9.65
C GLU A 43 -11.61 -3.74 8.72
N ALA A 44 -11.75 -3.21 7.50
CA ALA A 44 -12.66 -3.80 6.52
C ALA A 44 -12.25 -5.21 6.15
N LEU A 45 -10.94 -5.45 5.97
CA LEU A 45 -10.42 -6.77 5.64
C LEU A 45 -10.62 -7.76 6.80
N LYS A 46 -10.45 -7.30 8.04
CA LYS A 46 -10.72 -8.15 9.20
C LYS A 46 -12.17 -8.63 9.23
N LYS A 47 -13.11 -7.79 8.82
CA LYS A 47 -14.52 -8.15 8.77
C LYS A 47 -14.80 -9.22 7.72
N GLU A 48 -13.90 -9.36 6.74
CA GLU A 48 -13.99 -10.39 5.71
C GLU A 48 -13.17 -11.64 6.08
N ASP A 49 -12.73 -11.74 7.32
CA ASP A 49 -11.91 -12.85 7.83
C ASP A 49 -10.55 -12.95 7.18
N ILE A 50 -10.04 -11.83 6.67
CA ILE A 50 -8.68 -11.76 6.12
C ILE A 50 -7.73 -11.51 7.29
N ASN A 51 -6.73 -12.35 7.45
CA ASN A 51 -5.83 -12.27 8.60
C ASN A 51 -4.42 -11.82 8.27
N LYS A 52 -4.14 -11.50 7.01
CA LYS A 52 -2.83 -11.01 6.60
C LYS A 52 -2.98 -10.09 5.41
N VAL A 53 -2.27 -8.96 5.46
CA VAL A 53 -2.29 -7.97 4.37
C VAL A 53 -0.86 -7.71 3.94
N CYS A 54 -0.63 -7.63 2.65
CA CYS A 54 0.70 -7.36 2.11
C CYS A 54 0.66 -6.17 1.14
N LEU A 55 1.83 -5.65 0.84
CA LEU A 55 2.00 -4.64 -0.19
C LEU A 55 3.40 -4.74 -0.77
N ILE A 56 3.59 -4.13 -1.93
CA ILE A 56 4.88 -4.08 -2.59
C ILE A 56 5.22 -2.63 -2.84
N ALA A 57 6.44 -2.23 -2.48
CA ALA A 57 6.94 -0.88 -2.71
C ALA A 57 8.33 -0.97 -3.33
N PHE A 58 8.63 -0.03 -4.24
CA PHE A 58 9.98 0.05 -4.78
C PHE A 58 10.97 0.40 -3.66
N THR A 59 12.14 -0.20 -3.69
CA THR A 59 13.17 0.08 -2.67
C THR A 59 13.60 1.54 -2.68
N LYS A 60 13.53 2.21 -3.83
CA LYS A 60 13.93 3.61 -3.96
C LYS A 60 12.88 4.59 -3.47
N ASN A 61 11.69 4.12 -3.10
CA ASN A 61 10.63 4.96 -2.58
C ASN A 61 10.86 5.19 -1.08
N ASP A 62 11.78 6.08 -0.75
CA ASP A 62 12.18 6.30 0.64
C ASP A 62 11.04 6.81 1.51
N ILE A 63 10.23 7.71 0.98
CA ILE A 63 9.10 8.27 1.73
C ILE A 63 8.06 7.18 2.03
N GLY A 64 7.73 6.39 1.01
CA GLY A 64 6.77 5.30 1.19
C GLY A 64 7.27 4.25 2.16
N ASN A 65 8.52 3.83 2.02
CA ASN A 65 9.09 2.82 2.90
C ASN A 65 9.15 3.31 4.34
N ALA A 66 9.52 4.57 4.56
CA ALA A 66 9.51 5.14 5.91
C ALA A 66 8.11 5.14 6.50
N PHE A 67 7.10 5.45 5.69
CA PHE A 67 5.71 5.41 6.15
C PHE A 67 5.32 4.01 6.64
N TRP A 68 5.62 2.97 5.86
CA TRP A 68 5.24 1.61 6.25
C TRP A 68 5.96 1.14 7.51
N HIS A 69 7.25 1.48 7.65
CA HIS A 69 7.98 1.18 8.88
C HIS A 69 7.35 1.90 10.08
N ASN A 70 7.01 3.18 9.91
CA ASN A 70 6.47 3.98 11.00
C ASN A 70 5.10 3.51 11.50
N VAL A 71 4.29 2.94 10.61
CA VAL A 71 2.98 2.44 11.00
C VAL A 71 2.98 0.95 11.38
N GLY A 72 4.16 0.36 11.49
CA GLY A 72 4.33 -0.96 12.09
C GLY A 72 4.31 -2.13 11.15
N TRP A 73 4.46 -1.90 9.85
CA TRP A 73 4.51 -3.00 8.88
C TRP A 73 5.90 -3.63 8.87
N LEU A 74 5.94 -4.94 8.72
CA LEU A 74 7.18 -5.71 8.73
C LEU A 74 7.72 -5.87 7.32
N GLU A 75 8.94 -5.39 7.10
CA GLU A 75 9.65 -5.64 5.84
C GLU A 75 10.20 -7.06 5.86
N ARG A 76 9.87 -7.84 4.84
CA ARG A 76 10.30 -9.23 4.77
C ARG A 76 11.57 -9.34 3.93
N GLU A 77 12.63 -9.84 4.53
CA GLU A 77 13.91 -10.05 3.85
C GLU A 77 14.14 -11.51 3.48
N ASP A 78 13.23 -12.38 3.94
CA ASP A 78 13.33 -13.83 3.74
C ASP A 78 12.52 -14.32 2.54
N LEU A 79 11.93 -13.39 1.76
CA LEU A 79 11.11 -13.73 0.62
C LEU A 79 11.70 -13.18 -0.65
N ASN A 80 11.56 -13.93 -1.73
CA ASN A 80 11.86 -13.44 -3.06
C ASN A 80 10.54 -13.06 -3.72
N TYR A 81 10.56 -12.00 -4.50
CA TYR A 81 9.42 -11.58 -5.28
C TYR A 81 9.65 -11.96 -6.74
N TYR A 82 8.68 -12.60 -7.34
CA TYR A 82 8.73 -12.95 -8.76
C TYR A 82 7.55 -12.32 -9.46
N ASP A 83 7.77 -11.75 -10.64
CA ASP A 83 6.67 -11.35 -11.49
C ASP A 83 6.95 -11.75 -12.93
N PHE A 84 5.92 -11.71 -13.74
CA PHE A 84 6.03 -11.96 -15.18
C PHE A 84 5.15 -10.93 -15.86
N VAL A 85 5.75 -10.08 -16.67
CA VAL A 85 5.05 -9.01 -17.37
C VAL A 85 4.36 -9.57 -18.62
N LEU A 86 3.05 -9.33 -18.71
CA LEU A 86 2.25 -9.88 -19.80
C LEU A 86 2.07 -8.93 -20.98
N ASN A 87 2.40 -7.64 -20.81
CA ASN A 87 2.34 -6.65 -21.88
C ASN A 87 3.32 -5.52 -21.58
N SER A 88 3.49 -4.63 -22.55
CA SER A 88 4.46 -3.53 -22.45
C SER A 88 3.95 -2.31 -21.69
N GLU A 89 2.73 -2.38 -21.16
CA GLU A 89 2.11 -1.25 -20.46
C GLU A 89 2.39 -1.23 -18.95
N ASN A 90 3.07 -2.24 -18.44
CA ASN A 90 3.38 -2.33 -17.02
C ASN A 90 4.46 -1.35 -16.62
N ILE A 91 4.30 -0.75 -15.44
CA ILE A 91 5.33 0.10 -14.84
C ILE A 91 6.34 -0.83 -14.16
N THR A 92 7.57 -0.84 -14.68
CA THR A 92 8.61 -1.74 -14.18
C THR A 92 9.67 -1.03 -13.36
N LYS A 93 9.69 0.31 -13.39
CA LYS A 93 10.67 1.09 -12.63
C LYS A 93 10.01 2.27 -11.93
N PHE A 94 10.58 2.64 -10.79
CA PHE A 94 10.09 3.76 -10.00
C PHE A 94 10.50 5.08 -10.63
N ASN A 95 9.53 5.97 -10.89
CA ASN A 95 9.76 7.32 -11.41
C ASN A 95 10.59 7.36 -12.71
N GLU A 96 10.24 6.55 -13.68
CA GLU A 96 10.87 6.61 -15.00
C GLU A 96 10.09 7.41 -16.01
#